data_d6a6379fc6f9e8fa724db1e0b34b0cc3
#
_entry.id   d6a6379fc6f9e8fa724db1e0b34b0cc3
#
_cell.length_a   1.000
_cell.length_b   1.000
_cell.length_c   1.000
_cell.angle_alpha   90.00
_cell.angle_beta   90.00
_cell.angle_gamma   90.00
#
_symmetry.space_group_name_H-M   'P 1'
#
loop_
_entity.id
_entity.type
_entity.pdbx_description
1 polymer ?
#
loop_
_entity_poly.entity_id
_entity_poly.type
_entity_poly.pdbx_seq_one_letter_code
_entity_poly.pdbx_strand_id
1 'polypeptide(L)'
;MNFKFEDREYMLNEENLDAFFNDEENPINNIDEDFILNLLKDIELDFEKAYYNFPCEYCRDKDKKKPFPFLEYHFYIYTKEGNYVTNSLKIEEEGTSFVRLEREGKVDNSYIVSIIVCRECGKYTIEIEEFEI
;
A
#
# COMPACT_ATOMS: atom_id res chain seq x y z
N MET A 1 6.91 12.18 -1.55
CA MET A 1 6.38 11.83 -0.23
C MET A 1 7.44 11.10 0.57
N ASN A 2 7.67 11.51 1.79
CA ASN A 2 8.74 10.96 2.62
C ASN A 2 8.18 10.45 3.94
N PHE A 3 8.83 9.44 4.52
CA PHE A 3 8.55 9.02 5.88
C PHE A 3 9.87 8.63 6.57
N LYS A 4 9.88 8.67 7.89
CA LYS A 4 11.01 8.24 8.69
C LYS A 4 10.69 6.96 9.41
N PHE A 5 11.66 6.06 9.45
CA PHE A 5 11.60 4.85 10.25
C PHE A 5 12.96 4.64 10.90
N GLU A 6 12.96 4.58 12.23
CA GLU A 6 14.17 4.65 13.04
C GLU A 6 14.93 5.90 12.64
N ASP A 7 16.18 5.94 12.41
CA ASP A 7 16.91 7.17 12.08
C ASP A 7 17.11 7.40 10.58
N ARG A 8 16.33 6.69 9.75
CA ARG A 8 16.44 6.78 8.30
C ARG A 8 15.19 7.35 7.65
N GLU A 9 15.40 8.23 6.68
CA GLU A 9 14.33 8.79 5.86
C GLU A 9 14.20 7.99 4.57
N TYR A 10 12.97 7.65 4.22
CA TYR A 10 12.64 6.94 2.97
C TYR A 10 11.79 7.83 2.09
N MET A 11 12.05 7.80 0.79
CA MET A 11 11.34 8.61 -0.19
C MET A 11 10.48 7.73 -1.09
N LEU A 12 9.16 7.99 -1.05
CA LEU A 12 8.20 7.32 -1.92
C LEU A 12 7.94 8.23 -3.12
N ASN A 13 8.63 7.98 -4.20
CA ASN A 13 8.51 8.74 -5.43
C ASN A 13 8.70 7.82 -6.65
N GLU A 14 8.47 8.34 -7.84
CA GLU A 14 8.57 7.58 -9.08
C GLU A 14 9.94 6.91 -9.25
N GLU A 15 11.02 7.60 -8.86
CA GLU A 15 12.38 7.07 -9.00
C GLU A 15 12.63 5.82 -8.15
N ASN A 16 11.99 5.74 -6.99
CA ASN A 16 12.14 4.64 -6.06
C ASN A 16 11.09 3.54 -6.22
N LEU A 17 10.13 3.72 -7.12
CA LEU A 17 9.12 2.70 -7.38
C LEU A 17 9.73 1.54 -8.16
N ASP A 18 9.69 0.34 -7.58
CA ASP A 18 10.10 -0.89 -8.24
C ASP A 18 8.97 -1.43 -9.13
N ALA A 19 7.78 -1.57 -8.56
CA ALA A 19 6.63 -2.13 -9.26
C ALA A 19 5.31 -1.66 -8.67
N PHE A 20 4.28 -1.65 -9.51
CA PHE A 20 2.91 -1.35 -9.13
C PHE A 20 2.01 -2.48 -9.65
N PHE A 21 1.36 -3.20 -8.74
CA PHE A 21 0.50 -4.32 -9.09
C PHE A 21 -0.94 -4.04 -8.69
N ASN A 22 -1.80 -3.91 -9.68
CA ASN A 22 -3.25 -3.89 -9.48
C ASN A 22 -3.77 -5.33 -9.41
N ASP A 23 -4.96 -5.55 -8.87
CA ASP A 23 -5.56 -6.88 -8.82
C ASP A 23 -5.73 -7.43 -10.25
N GLU A 24 -5.28 -8.66 -10.49
CA GLU A 24 -5.31 -9.27 -11.82
C GLU A 24 -6.70 -9.65 -12.28
N GLU A 25 -7.55 -10.09 -11.37
CA GLU A 25 -8.90 -10.57 -11.71
C GLU A 25 -9.91 -9.43 -11.77
N ASN A 26 -9.84 -8.51 -10.81
CA ASN A 26 -10.76 -7.39 -10.70
C ASN A 26 -10.01 -6.08 -10.47
N PRO A 27 -9.29 -5.59 -11.49
CA PRO A 27 -8.50 -4.37 -11.32
C PRO A 27 -9.36 -3.15 -11.02
N ILE A 28 -8.86 -2.27 -10.16
CA ILE A 28 -9.49 -0.99 -9.89
C ILE A 28 -9.22 -0.06 -11.08
N ASN A 29 -10.26 0.61 -11.57
CA ASN A 29 -10.12 1.51 -12.73
C ASN A 29 -9.37 2.80 -12.37
N ASN A 30 -8.56 3.29 -13.31
CA ASN A 30 -7.92 4.62 -13.24
C ASN A 30 -7.08 4.84 -11.99
N ILE A 31 -6.34 3.83 -11.55
CA ILE A 31 -5.51 3.90 -10.36
C ILE A 31 -4.03 3.71 -10.73
N ASP A 32 -3.16 4.53 -10.14
CA ASP A 32 -1.72 4.48 -10.36
C ASP A 32 -0.98 4.84 -9.06
N GLU A 33 0.34 4.90 -9.13
CA GLU A 33 1.20 5.27 -8.00
C GLU A 33 0.81 6.63 -7.41
N ASP A 34 0.68 7.64 -8.27
CA ASP A 34 0.38 8.99 -7.83
C ASP A 34 -0.96 9.06 -7.12
N PHE A 35 -1.95 8.33 -7.61
CA PHE A 35 -3.26 8.26 -6.97
C PHE A 35 -3.15 7.68 -5.55
N ILE A 36 -2.43 6.57 -5.40
CA ILE A 36 -2.25 5.92 -4.10
C ILE A 36 -1.49 6.84 -3.14
N LEU A 37 -0.41 7.44 -3.58
CA LEU A 37 0.39 8.33 -2.73
C LEU A 37 -0.39 9.57 -2.32
N ASN A 38 -1.26 10.09 -3.20
CA ASN A 38 -2.12 11.23 -2.87
C ASN A 38 -3.13 10.90 -1.76
N LEU A 39 -3.60 9.66 -1.69
CA LEU A 39 -4.48 9.22 -0.60
C LEU A 39 -3.80 9.28 0.76
N LEU A 40 -2.49 9.14 0.78
CA LEU A 40 -1.66 9.11 2.00
C LEU A 40 -1.05 10.47 2.34
N LYS A 41 -1.32 11.48 1.54
CA LYS A 41 -0.82 12.83 1.78
C LYS A 41 -1.38 13.36 3.11
N ASP A 42 -0.51 13.97 3.89
CA ASP A 42 -0.82 14.55 5.21
C ASP A 42 -1.24 13.50 6.27
N ILE A 43 -0.94 12.22 6.01
CA ILE A 43 -1.18 11.15 6.97
C ILE A 43 0.16 10.67 7.52
N GLU A 44 0.23 10.47 8.84
CA GLU A 44 1.39 9.86 9.48
C GLU A 44 1.38 8.36 9.15
N LEU A 45 2.45 7.89 8.48
CA LEU A 45 2.54 6.52 8.03
C LEU A 45 3.30 5.67 9.05
N ASP A 46 2.57 4.73 9.68
CA ASP A 46 3.12 3.80 10.67
C ASP A 46 3.59 2.52 9.99
N PHE A 47 4.77 2.56 9.39
CA PHE A 47 5.36 1.37 8.78
C PHE A 47 5.80 0.38 9.86
N GLU A 48 5.62 -0.89 9.57
CA GLU A 48 6.04 -1.99 10.44
C GLU A 48 7.17 -2.78 9.81
N LYS A 49 8.03 -3.35 10.64
CA LYS A 49 9.12 -4.23 10.19
C LYS A 49 8.54 -5.53 9.65
N ALA A 50 9.07 -5.96 8.51
CA ALA A 50 8.73 -7.25 7.91
C ALA A 50 10.01 -7.94 7.43
N TYR A 51 10.00 -9.27 7.41
CA TYR A 51 11.15 -10.07 7.01
C TYR A 51 10.72 -11.11 5.99
N TYR A 52 11.41 -11.15 4.86
CA TYR A 52 11.10 -12.09 3.77
C TYR A 52 12.24 -13.08 3.55
N ASN A 53 11.91 -14.18 2.91
CA ASN A 53 12.87 -15.22 2.55
C ASN A 53 13.59 -14.98 1.22
N PHE A 54 13.28 -13.86 0.56
CA PHE A 54 13.88 -13.49 -0.72
C PHE A 54 14.37 -12.03 -0.67
N PRO A 55 15.45 -11.70 -1.39
CA PRO A 55 15.99 -10.34 -1.40
C PRO A 55 15.15 -9.40 -2.28
N CYS A 56 15.33 -8.10 -2.05
CA CYS A 56 14.85 -7.08 -2.95
C CYS A 56 15.52 -7.26 -4.32
N GLU A 57 14.74 -7.14 -5.39
CA GLU A 57 15.28 -7.32 -6.75
C GLU A 57 16.35 -6.29 -7.12
N TYR A 58 16.26 -5.10 -6.57
CA TYR A 58 17.21 -4.02 -6.85
C TYR A 58 18.54 -4.21 -6.16
N CYS A 59 18.55 -4.46 -4.89
CA CYS A 59 19.81 -4.56 -4.17
C CYS A 59 20.39 -5.97 -4.21
N ARG A 60 19.58 -7.00 -4.37
CA ARG A 60 20.01 -8.40 -4.51
C ARG A 60 21.29 -8.74 -3.78
N ASP A 61 21.36 -8.38 -2.53
CA ASP A 61 22.54 -8.64 -1.73
C ASP A 61 22.65 -10.15 -1.48
N LYS A 62 23.37 -10.84 -2.36
CA LYS A 62 23.53 -12.28 -2.35
C LYS A 62 24.34 -12.76 -1.15
N ASP A 63 25.07 -11.85 -0.52
CA ASP A 63 25.92 -12.18 0.63
C ASP A 63 25.16 -12.10 1.96
N LYS A 64 23.94 -11.53 1.94
CA LYS A 64 23.10 -11.49 3.13
C LYS A 64 22.37 -12.80 3.35
N LYS A 65 22.42 -13.23 4.59
CA LYS A 65 21.64 -14.39 5.02
C LYS A 65 20.19 -13.96 5.29
N LYS A 66 19.25 -14.84 4.98
CA LYS A 66 17.84 -14.68 5.35
C LYS A 66 17.70 -14.52 6.86
N PRO A 67 16.71 -13.74 7.37
CA PRO A 67 15.68 -13.04 6.60
C PRO A 67 16.14 -11.67 6.09
N PHE A 68 15.48 -11.21 5.00
CA PHE A 68 15.76 -9.90 4.40
C PHE A 68 14.81 -8.85 4.97
N PRO A 69 15.32 -7.69 5.43
CA PRO A 69 14.50 -6.69 6.10
C PRO A 69 13.75 -5.78 5.14
N PHE A 70 12.45 -5.63 5.40
CA PHE A 70 11.54 -4.74 4.68
C PHE A 70 10.70 -3.94 5.67
N LEU A 71 9.99 -2.95 5.16
CA LEU A 71 8.97 -2.21 5.90
C LEU A 71 7.66 -2.35 5.15
N GLU A 72 6.55 -2.49 5.86
CA GLU A 72 5.22 -2.63 5.27
C GLU A 72 4.24 -1.62 5.85
N TYR A 73 3.38 -1.10 4.99
CA TYR A 73 2.24 -0.30 5.38
C TYR A 73 1.02 -0.79 4.62
N HIS A 74 -0.10 -1.00 5.31
CA HIS A 74 -1.33 -1.51 4.73
C HIS A 74 -2.50 -0.60 5.02
N PHE A 75 -3.37 -0.43 4.04
CA PHE A 75 -4.67 0.21 4.22
C PHE A 75 -5.65 -0.37 3.20
N TYR A 76 -6.92 0.02 3.30
CA TYR A 76 -7.96 -0.56 2.44
C TYR A 76 -8.58 0.50 1.56
N ILE A 77 -8.91 0.10 0.33
CA ILE A 77 -9.67 0.91 -0.63
C ILE A 77 -11.01 0.24 -0.83
N TYR A 78 -12.06 1.04 -0.94
CA TYR A 78 -13.42 0.59 -1.18
C TYR A 78 -13.92 1.16 -2.50
N THR A 79 -14.53 0.30 -3.31
CA THR A 79 -14.90 0.61 -4.68
C THR A 79 -16.39 0.42 -4.93
N LYS A 80 -16.88 0.99 -6.03
CA LYS A 80 -18.21 0.73 -6.58
C LYS A 80 -18.06 0.52 -8.08
N GLU A 81 -18.48 -0.64 -8.57
CA GLU A 81 -18.38 -1.00 -9.99
C GLU A 81 -16.96 -0.81 -10.55
N GLY A 82 -15.96 -1.17 -9.74
CA GLY A 82 -14.55 -1.08 -10.13
C GLY A 82 -13.91 0.29 -9.99
N ASN A 83 -14.65 1.29 -9.50
CA ASN A 83 -14.14 2.64 -9.33
C ASN A 83 -13.94 2.99 -7.86
N TYR A 84 -12.88 3.72 -7.57
CA TYR A 84 -12.57 4.17 -6.23
C TYR A 84 -13.72 5.05 -5.67
N VAL A 85 -14.10 4.77 -4.41
CA VAL A 85 -15.07 5.58 -3.67
C VAL A 85 -14.43 6.22 -2.44
N THR A 86 -13.84 5.40 -1.57
CA THR A 86 -13.22 5.88 -0.34
C THR A 86 -12.17 4.88 0.15
N ASN A 87 -11.58 5.13 1.30
CA ASN A 87 -10.56 4.26 1.88
C ASN A 87 -10.71 4.18 3.42
N SER A 88 -10.01 3.21 4.01
CA SER A 88 -10.12 2.91 5.44
C SER A 88 -9.70 4.07 6.34
N LEU A 89 -8.74 4.88 5.91
CA LEU A 89 -8.26 6.01 6.71
C LEU A 89 -9.30 7.12 6.77
N LYS A 90 -9.94 7.37 5.64
CA LYS A 90 -10.98 8.40 5.53
C LYS A 90 -12.25 8.03 6.28
N ILE A 91 -12.71 6.77 6.15
CA ILE A 91 -13.96 6.35 6.83
C ILE A 91 -13.79 6.28 8.35
N GLU A 92 -12.58 5.98 8.83
CA GLU A 92 -12.29 6.02 10.26
C GLU A 92 -12.45 7.44 10.79
N GLU A 93 -11.92 8.43 10.08
CA GLU A 93 -12.09 9.84 10.43
C GLU A 93 -13.55 10.27 10.38
N GLU A 94 -14.32 9.78 9.41
CA GLU A 94 -15.74 10.10 9.23
C GLU A 94 -16.67 9.34 10.22
N GLY A 95 -16.13 8.35 10.93
CA GLY A 95 -16.91 7.55 11.89
C GLY A 95 -17.88 6.57 11.23
N THR A 96 -17.56 6.05 10.05
CA THR A 96 -18.36 5.04 9.36
C THR A 96 -17.55 3.76 9.14
N SER A 97 -18.12 2.76 8.44
CA SER A 97 -17.48 1.48 8.20
C SER A 97 -17.80 0.97 6.79
N PHE A 98 -16.99 0.04 6.31
CA PHE A 98 -17.23 -0.62 5.02
C PHE A 98 -18.61 -1.31 5.00
N VAL A 99 -18.94 -2.05 6.05
CA VAL A 99 -20.21 -2.77 6.14
C VAL A 99 -21.41 -1.82 6.02
N ARG A 100 -21.32 -0.68 6.68
CA ARG A 100 -22.37 0.34 6.62
C ARG A 100 -22.49 0.94 5.21
N LEU A 101 -21.37 1.27 4.59
CA LEU A 101 -21.35 1.82 3.23
C LEU A 101 -21.86 0.79 2.21
N GLU A 102 -21.50 -0.48 2.37
CA GLU A 102 -21.99 -1.55 1.52
C GLU A 102 -23.51 -1.71 1.65
N ARG A 103 -24.01 -1.69 2.86
CA ARG A 103 -25.45 -1.78 3.15
C ARG A 103 -26.22 -0.61 2.53
N GLU A 104 -25.61 0.57 2.50
CA GLU A 104 -26.20 1.76 1.89
C GLU A 104 -26.05 1.81 0.36
N GLY A 105 -25.39 0.81 -0.23
CA GLY A 105 -25.16 0.72 -1.67
C GLY A 105 -24.09 1.67 -2.21
N LYS A 106 -23.28 2.25 -1.34
CA LYS A 106 -22.24 3.21 -1.73
C LYS A 106 -20.95 2.54 -2.21
N VAL A 107 -20.67 1.33 -1.73
CA VAL A 107 -19.54 0.51 -2.14
C VAL A 107 -20.00 -0.93 -2.33
N ASP A 108 -19.26 -1.69 -3.13
CA ASP A 108 -19.58 -3.11 -3.39
C ASP A 108 -18.36 -4.02 -3.28
N ASN A 109 -17.15 -3.50 -3.15
CA ASN A 109 -15.96 -4.30 -3.05
C ASN A 109 -14.87 -3.60 -2.23
N SER A 110 -13.93 -4.39 -1.72
CA SER A 110 -12.82 -3.91 -0.91
C SER A 110 -11.50 -4.53 -1.37
N TYR A 111 -10.42 -3.75 -1.20
CA TYR A 111 -9.07 -4.15 -1.59
C TYR A 111 -8.09 -3.78 -0.48
N ILE A 112 -7.09 -4.62 -0.26
CA ILE A 112 -5.96 -4.26 0.58
C ILE A 112 -4.87 -3.65 -0.31
N VAL A 113 -4.34 -2.51 0.13
CA VAL A 113 -3.19 -1.88 -0.51
C VAL A 113 -1.99 -2.07 0.41
N SER A 114 -0.94 -2.64 -0.14
CA SER A 114 0.31 -2.90 0.60
C SER A 114 1.43 -2.10 -0.03
N ILE A 115 2.12 -1.31 0.79
CA ILE A 115 3.33 -0.60 0.37
C ILE A 115 4.49 -1.30 1.06
N ILE A 116 5.39 -1.87 0.27
CA ILE A 116 6.50 -2.69 0.75
C ILE A 116 7.80 -2.02 0.36
N VAL A 117 8.59 -1.62 1.35
CA VAL A 117 9.83 -0.86 1.15
C VAL A 117 11.03 -1.70 1.58
N CYS A 118 12.04 -1.79 0.73
CA CYS A 118 13.30 -2.44 1.10
C CYS A 118 14.09 -1.54 2.06
N ARG A 119 14.45 -2.05 3.23
CA ARG A 119 15.20 -1.27 4.23
C ARG A 119 16.63 -0.98 3.80
N GLU A 120 17.16 -1.72 2.84
CA GLU A 120 18.52 -1.56 2.36
C GLU A 120 18.65 -0.43 1.33
N CYS A 121 17.85 -0.48 0.26
CA CYS A 121 17.98 0.45 -0.86
C CYS A 121 16.86 1.51 -0.94
N GLY A 122 15.76 1.33 -0.20
CA GLY A 122 14.64 2.28 -0.21
C GLY A 122 13.70 2.13 -1.40
N LYS A 123 13.92 1.18 -2.30
CA LYS A 123 12.97 0.90 -3.39
C LYS A 123 11.70 0.29 -2.81
N TYR A 124 10.55 0.57 -3.42
CA TYR A 124 9.27 0.10 -2.90
C TYR A 124 8.36 -0.42 -3.99
N THR A 125 7.41 -1.24 -3.56
CA THR A 125 6.38 -1.84 -4.40
C THR A 125 5.02 -1.50 -3.82
N ILE A 126 4.04 -1.25 -4.69
CA ILE A 126 2.64 -1.10 -4.29
C ILE A 126 1.88 -2.29 -4.86
N GLU A 127 1.19 -3.02 -3.98
CA GLU A 127 0.35 -4.17 -4.37
C GLU A 127 -1.09 -3.92 -3.95
N ILE A 128 -2.02 -4.15 -4.86
CA ILE A 128 -3.45 -4.02 -4.61
C ILE A 128 -4.11 -5.37 -4.90
N GLU A 129 -4.81 -5.91 -3.90
CA GLU A 129 -5.51 -7.19 -4.02
C GLU A 129 -6.90 -7.10 -3.40
N GLU A 130 -7.87 -7.79 -4.01
CA GLU A 130 -9.18 -7.93 -3.38
C GLU A 130 -9.03 -8.54 -1.99
N PHE A 131 -9.77 -8.00 -1.05
CA PHE A 131 -9.72 -8.47 0.33
C PHE A 131 -11.12 -8.44 0.92
N GLU A 132 -11.61 -9.61 1.33
CA GLU A 132 -12.92 -9.72 1.97
C GLU A 132 -12.84 -9.25 3.42
N ILE A 133 -13.68 -8.30 3.72
CA ILE A 133 -13.75 -7.70 5.07
C ILE A 133 -14.87 -8.34 5.89
#